data_d4313b6134dff0cb850247d272c9b0a2
#
_entry.id   d4313b6134dff0cb850247d272c9b0a2
#
_cell.length_a   1.000
_cell.length_b   1.000
_cell.length_c   1.000
_cell.angle_alpha   90.00
_cell.angle_beta   90.00
_cell.angle_gamma   90.00
#
_symmetry.space_group_name_H-M   'P 1'
#
loop_
_entity.id
_entity.type
_entity.pdbx_description
1 polymer ?
#
loop_
_entity_poly.entity_id
_entity_poly.type
_entity_poly.pdbx_seq_one_letter_code
_entity_poly.pdbx_strand_id
1 'polypeptide(L)'
;MKKIVNFLTWDWKIGRDTGLLILRLVFGFILLYGHGFEKMSVILGGQEIQFMDPIGIGANTSFYLAALAEGVCAILLMLGLFSRLASFILSINFLVVFIFHAFMLGDGFAVLELRFFYLFSFIALTLTGPGKLSMDYLLFQRKNEIEKT
;
A
#
# COMPACT_ATOMS: atom_id res chain seq x y z
N MET A 1 23.05 32.25 9.20
CA MET A 1 22.00 31.47 9.85
C MET A 1 20.69 31.45 9.07
N LYS A 2 20.04 32.57 8.71
CA LYS A 2 18.75 32.60 7.98
C LYS A 2 18.76 31.81 6.66
N LYS A 3 19.83 31.85 5.84
CA LYS A 3 19.93 31.09 4.57
C LYS A 3 19.93 29.57 4.79
N ILE A 4 20.60 29.09 5.84
CA ILE A 4 20.66 27.67 6.17
C ILE A 4 19.28 27.19 6.66
N VAL A 5 18.63 27.98 7.52
CA VAL A 5 17.28 27.68 8.01
C VAL A 5 16.28 27.61 6.83
N ASN A 6 16.30 28.61 5.93
CA ASN A 6 15.44 28.60 4.75
C ASN A 6 15.67 27.39 3.84
N PHE A 7 16.93 26.97 3.66
CA PHE A 7 17.24 25.76 2.90
C PHE A 7 16.72 24.49 3.59
N LEU A 8 16.87 24.38 4.91
CA LEU A 8 16.42 23.22 5.68
C LEU A 8 14.90 23.13 5.83
N THR A 9 14.19 24.27 5.75
CA THR A 9 12.74 24.34 5.90
C THR A 9 11.99 24.52 4.58
N TRP A 10 12.72 24.49 3.45
CA TRP A 10 12.12 24.69 2.14
C TRP A 10 11.24 23.48 1.76
N ASP A 11 9.96 23.76 1.39
CA ASP A 11 9.04 22.75 0.84
C ASP A 11 9.49 22.36 -0.58
N TRP A 12 10.24 21.28 -0.66
CA TRP A 12 10.75 20.74 -1.92
C TRP A 12 9.69 19.86 -2.59
N LYS A 13 8.83 20.46 -3.41
CA LYS A 13 7.71 19.78 -4.09
C LYS A 13 8.16 18.58 -4.94
N ILE A 14 9.25 18.71 -5.68
CA ILE A 14 9.83 17.60 -6.48
C ILE A 14 10.30 16.46 -5.57
N GLY A 15 10.95 16.79 -4.46
CA GLY A 15 11.39 15.79 -3.48
C GLY A 15 10.22 15.05 -2.85
N ARG A 16 9.11 15.74 -2.57
CA ARG A 16 7.89 15.12 -2.08
C ARG A 16 7.30 14.14 -3.09
N ASP A 17 7.15 14.52 -4.36
CA ASP A 17 6.60 13.66 -5.40
C ASP A 17 7.50 12.45 -5.67
N THR A 18 8.82 12.65 -5.64
CA THR A 18 9.82 11.57 -5.77
C THR A 18 9.79 10.63 -4.56
N GLY A 19 9.68 11.18 -3.35
CA GLY A 19 9.56 10.39 -2.12
C GLY A 19 8.31 9.49 -2.13
N LEU A 20 7.16 10.04 -2.56
CA LEU A 20 5.93 9.27 -2.71
C LEU A 20 6.05 8.17 -3.77
N LEU A 21 6.74 8.43 -4.89
CA LEU A 21 7.03 7.40 -5.89
C LEU A 21 7.88 6.27 -5.30
N ILE A 22 8.97 6.61 -4.61
CA ILE A 22 9.85 5.62 -3.98
C ILE A 22 9.06 4.77 -2.96
N LEU A 23 8.28 5.39 -2.09
CA LEU A 23 7.47 4.67 -1.10
C LEU A 23 6.50 3.69 -1.77
N ARG A 24 5.79 4.12 -2.81
CA ARG A 24 4.87 3.25 -3.56
C ARG A 24 5.59 2.08 -4.21
N LEU A 25 6.73 2.31 -4.85
CA LEU A 25 7.51 1.26 -5.51
C LEU A 25 8.07 0.27 -4.49
N VAL A 26 8.66 0.75 -3.40
CA VAL A 26 9.30 -0.11 -2.38
C VAL A 26 8.24 -0.95 -1.66
N PHE A 27 7.22 -0.31 -1.06
CA PHE A 27 6.20 -1.06 -0.32
C PHE A 27 5.35 -1.95 -1.22
N GLY A 28 4.99 -1.49 -2.42
CA GLY A 28 4.24 -2.28 -3.38
C GLY A 28 5.04 -3.48 -3.87
N PHE A 29 6.33 -3.30 -4.20
CA PHE A 29 7.20 -4.39 -4.67
C PHE A 29 7.44 -5.44 -3.57
N ILE A 30 7.82 -5.01 -2.35
CA ILE A 30 8.07 -5.95 -1.25
C ILE A 30 6.81 -6.75 -0.93
N LEU A 31 5.65 -6.11 -0.92
CA LEU A 31 4.38 -6.77 -0.66
C LEU A 31 3.99 -7.74 -1.77
N LEU A 32 4.09 -7.31 -3.02
CA LEU A 32 3.78 -8.15 -4.18
C LEU A 32 4.70 -9.37 -4.24
N TYR A 33 6.00 -9.16 -4.07
CA TYR A 33 7.00 -10.22 -4.14
C TYR A 33 6.90 -11.18 -2.95
N GLY A 34 6.75 -10.64 -1.72
CA GLY A 34 6.74 -11.44 -0.50
C GLY A 34 5.43 -12.20 -0.25
N HIS A 35 4.30 -11.69 -0.76
CA HIS A 35 2.98 -12.24 -0.42
C HIS A 35 2.02 -12.33 -1.61
N GLY A 36 2.03 -11.34 -2.51
CA GLY A 36 1.09 -11.25 -3.62
C GLY A 36 1.27 -12.35 -4.66
N PHE A 37 2.50 -12.60 -5.09
CA PHE A 37 2.79 -13.63 -6.10
C PHE A 37 2.41 -15.03 -5.66
N GLU A 38 2.68 -15.39 -4.41
CA GLU A 38 2.30 -16.68 -3.86
C GLU A 38 0.79 -16.88 -3.93
N LYS A 39 0.01 -15.90 -3.41
CA LYS A 39 -1.45 -15.98 -3.43
C LYS A 39 -2.02 -16.01 -4.85
N MET A 40 -1.47 -15.22 -5.75
CA MET A 40 -1.89 -15.22 -7.15
C MET A 40 -1.58 -16.57 -7.82
N SER A 41 -0.43 -17.20 -7.53
CA SER A 41 -0.07 -18.51 -8.07
C SER A 41 -1.00 -19.63 -7.58
N VAL A 42 -1.42 -19.59 -6.33
CA VAL A 42 -2.41 -20.54 -5.77
C VAL A 42 -3.75 -20.43 -6.52
N ILE A 43 -4.22 -19.18 -6.76
CA ILE A 43 -5.48 -18.95 -7.48
C ILE A 43 -5.38 -19.46 -8.93
N LEU A 44 -4.31 -19.07 -9.65
CA LEU A 44 -4.15 -19.42 -11.07
C LEU A 44 -3.85 -20.91 -11.27
N GLY A 45 -3.19 -21.55 -10.29
CA GLY A 45 -2.88 -22.98 -10.31
C GLY A 45 -4.02 -23.89 -9.84
N GLY A 46 -5.15 -23.32 -9.37
CA GLY A 46 -6.27 -24.12 -8.86
C GLY A 46 -5.89 -24.96 -7.63
N GLN A 47 -4.91 -24.54 -6.85
CA GLN A 47 -4.46 -25.27 -5.67
C GLN A 47 -5.48 -25.13 -4.53
N GLU A 48 -5.46 -26.11 -3.61
CA GLU A 48 -6.27 -26.04 -2.40
C GLU A 48 -5.85 -24.86 -1.52
N ILE A 49 -6.83 -24.05 -1.12
CA ILE A 49 -6.59 -22.86 -0.29
C ILE A 49 -6.48 -23.31 1.18
N GLN A 50 -5.28 -23.20 1.74
CA GLN A 50 -5.03 -23.35 3.17
C GLN A 50 -4.72 -21.97 3.76
N PHE A 51 -5.72 -21.30 4.32
CA PHE A 51 -5.57 -19.93 4.82
C PHE A 51 -6.31 -19.76 6.15
N MET A 52 -5.84 -18.82 6.94
CA MET A 52 -6.49 -18.44 8.19
C MET A 52 -7.75 -17.61 7.91
N ASP A 53 -8.74 -17.69 8.79
CA ASP A 53 -9.95 -16.88 8.72
C ASP A 53 -9.99 -15.86 9.88
N PRO A 54 -9.28 -14.74 9.73
CA PRO A 54 -9.11 -13.78 10.83
C PRO A 54 -10.38 -13.03 11.23
N ILE A 55 -11.37 -12.99 10.35
CA ILE A 55 -12.61 -12.23 10.57
C ILE A 55 -13.89 -13.08 10.48
N GLY A 56 -13.77 -14.40 10.35
CA GLY A 56 -14.90 -15.33 10.40
C GLY A 56 -15.81 -15.33 9.16
N ILE A 57 -15.27 -14.99 7.98
CA ILE A 57 -16.02 -14.97 6.70
C ILE A 57 -15.73 -16.17 5.81
N GLY A 58 -14.97 -17.12 6.32
CA GLY A 58 -14.51 -18.31 5.62
C GLY A 58 -13.10 -18.14 5.03
N ALA A 59 -12.27 -19.19 5.19
CA ALA A 59 -10.87 -19.18 4.79
C ALA A 59 -10.66 -18.81 3.30
N ASN A 60 -11.51 -19.32 2.41
CA ASN A 60 -11.42 -19.00 0.98
C ASN A 60 -11.69 -17.53 0.69
N THR A 61 -12.74 -16.96 1.30
CA THR A 61 -13.08 -15.53 1.13
C THR A 61 -11.98 -14.63 1.67
N SER A 62 -11.48 -14.93 2.87
CA SER A 62 -10.36 -14.22 3.48
C SER A 62 -9.11 -14.27 2.61
N PHE A 63 -8.81 -15.44 2.01
CA PHE A 63 -7.70 -15.60 1.07
C PHE A 63 -7.85 -14.74 -0.19
N TYR A 64 -9.01 -14.75 -0.85
CA TYR A 64 -9.25 -13.95 -2.05
C TYR A 64 -9.16 -12.46 -1.79
N LEU A 65 -9.66 -11.98 -0.64
CA LEU A 65 -9.52 -10.58 -0.25
C LEU A 65 -8.06 -10.19 0.00
N ALA A 66 -7.29 -11.05 0.68
CA ALA A 66 -5.86 -10.84 0.87
C ALA A 66 -5.09 -10.87 -0.47
N ALA A 67 -5.41 -11.79 -1.38
CA ALA A 67 -4.81 -11.86 -2.71
C ALA A 67 -5.13 -10.62 -3.56
N LEU A 68 -6.36 -10.10 -3.50
CA LEU A 68 -6.74 -8.84 -4.13
C LEU A 68 -5.92 -7.67 -3.58
N ALA A 69 -5.81 -7.56 -2.26
CA ALA A 69 -5.06 -6.49 -1.61
C ALA A 69 -3.56 -6.59 -1.93
N GLU A 70 -2.93 -7.73 -1.62
CA GLU A 70 -1.48 -7.89 -1.68
C GLU A 70 -0.95 -8.16 -3.10
N GLY A 71 -1.81 -8.61 -4.02
CA GLY A 71 -1.50 -8.78 -5.43
C GLY A 71 -1.91 -7.56 -6.26
N VAL A 72 -3.23 -7.40 -6.49
CA VAL A 72 -3.74 -6.39 -7.43
C VAL A 72 -3.52 -4.96 -6.91
N CYS A 73 -3.89 -4.67 -5.64
CA CYS A 73 -3.72 -3.32 -5.10
C CYS A 73 -2.24 -2.93 -4.96
N ALA A 74 -1.34 -3.89 -4.71
CA ALA A 74 0.09 -3.62 -4.71
C ALA A 74 0.59 -3.16 -6.10
N ILE A 75 0.14 -3.81 -7.18
CA ILE A 75 0.46 -3.40 -8.55
C ILE A 75 -0.12 -2.01 -8.85
N LEU A 76 -1.38 -1.76 -8.53
CA LEU A 76 -2.02 -0.47 -8.72
C LEU A 76 -1.29 0.65 -7.97
N LEU A 77 -0.86 0.37 -6.75
CA LEU A 77 -0.09 1.31 -5.93
C LEU A 77 1.26 1.65 -6.58
N MET A 78 1.99 0.65 -7.08
CA MET A 78 3.27 0.86 -7.77
C MET A 78 3.10 1.73 -9.02
N LEU A 79 2.09 1.46 -9.83
CA LEU A 79 1.77 2.25 -11.02
C LEU A 79 1.27 3.65 -10.67
N GLY A 80 0.79 3.85 -9.47
CA GLY A 80 0.12 5.08 -9.08
C GLY A 80 -1.25 5.25 -9.72
N LEU A 81 -1.96 4.13 -9.95
CA LEU A 81 -3.29 4.10 -10.55
C LEU A 81 -4.31 3.74 -9.47
N PHE A 82 -5.36 4.55 -9.32
CA PHE A 82 -6.31 4.47 -8.20
C PHE A 82 -5.61 4.37 -6.84
N SER A 83 -4.50 5.10 -6.69
CA SER A 83 -3.55 4.92 -5.59
C SER A 83 -4.18 5.09 -4.20
N ARG A 84 -5.08 6.06 -4.04
CA ARG A 84 -5.78 6.26 -2.76
C ARG A 84 -6.68 5.08 -2.41
N LEU A 85 -7.39 4.52 -3.39
CA LEU A 85 -8.24 3.36 -3.18
C LEU A 85 -7.40 2.12 -2.89
N ALA A 86 -6.34 1.90 -3.67
CA ALA A 86 -5.43 0.77 -3.47
C ALA A 86 -4.76 0.81 -2.09
N SER A 87 -4.21 1.96 -1.68
CA SER A 87 -3.60 2.12 -0.36
C SER A 87 -4.62 2.03 0.78
N PHE A 88 -5.86 2.48 0.59
CA PHE A 88 -6.93 2.31 1.56
C PHE A 88 -7.30 0.84 1.78
N ILE A 89 -7.47 0.07 0.70
CA ILE A 89 -7.74 -1.38 0.77
C ILE A 89 -6.57 -2.09 1.48
N LEU A 90 -5.33 -1.73 1.13
CA LEU A 90 -4.13 -2.25 1.81
C LEU A 90 -4.09 -1.89 3.29
N SER A 91 -4.51 -0.68 3.67
CA SER A 91 -4.61 -0.26 5.08
C SER A 91 -5.60 -1.14 5.85
N ILE A 92 -6.77 -1.43 5.27
CA ILE A 92 -7.75 -2.33 5.88
C ILE A 92 -7.18 -3.75 6.01
N ASN A 93 -6.57 -4.28 4.95
CA ASN A 93 -5.94 -5.60 4.98
C ASN A 93 -4.91 -5.70 6.11
N PHE A 94 -3.99 -4.75 6.21
CA PHE A 94 -2.95 -4.76 7.24
C PHE A 94 -3.48 -4.43 8.64
N LEU A 95 -4.59 -3.72 8.78
CA LEU A 95 -5.27 -3.56 10.05
C LEU A 95 -5.81 -4.91 10.56
N VAL A 96 -6.47 -5.67 9.68
CA VAL A 96 -6.96 -7.02 10.03
C VAL A 96 -5.80 -7.95 10.38
N VAL A 97 -4.74 -7.97 9.56
CA VAL A 97 -3.54 -8.77 9.80
C VAL A 97 -2.89 -8.38 11.13
N PHE A 98 -2.76 -7.08 11.43
CA PHE A 98 -2.18 -6.59 12.68
C PHE A 98 -3.01 -7.04 13.90
N ILE A 99 -4.33 -6.84 13.87
CA ILE A 99 -5.24 -7.24 14.94
C ILE A 99 -5.17 -8.76 15.18
N PHE A 100 -5.18 -9.54 14.12
CA PHE A 100 -5.10 -10.99 14.19
C PHE A 100 -3.82 -11.46 14.88
N HIS A 101 -2.66 -10.94 14.45
CA HIS A 101 -1.37 -11.31 15.04
C HIS A 101 -1.19 -10.80 16.47
N ALA A 102 -1.67 -9.57 16.75
CA ALA A 102 -1.51 -8.97 18.08
C ALA A 102 -2.41 -9.58 19.14
N PHE A 103 -3.68 -9.88 18.81
CA PHE A 103 -4.68 -10.25 19.79
C PHE A 103 -5.15 -11.71 19.72
N MET A 104 -5.10 -12.32 18.53
CA MET A 104 -5.55 -13.72 18.37
C MET A 104 -4.39 -14.71 18.44
N LEU A 105 -3.24 -14.40 17.89
CA LEU A 105 -2.04 -15.24 17.97
C LEU A 105 -1.14 -14.86 19.15
N GLY A 106 -1.20 -13.61 19.62
CA GLY A 106 -0.35 -13.12 20.70
C GLY A 106 1.12 -13.03 20.32
N ASP A 107 1.41 -12.71 19.05
CA ASP A 107 2.77 -12.63 18.54
C ASP A 107 3.57 -11.51 19.20
N GLY A 108 4.87 -11.74 19.35
CA GLY A 108 5.81 -10.76 19.91
C GLY A 108 6.06 -9.58 18.96
N PHE A 109 6.68 -8.51 19.50
CA PHE A 109 6.95 -7.25 18.79
C PHE A 109 7.68 -7.44 17.47
N ALA A 110 8.64 -8.35 17.38
CA ALA A 110 9.39 -8.63 16.15
C ALA A 110 8.50 -9.05 14.96
N VAL A 111 7.38 -9.73 15.24
CA VAL A 111 6.39 -10.11 14.23
C VAL A 111 5.47 -8.95 13.92
N LEU A 112 5.07 -8.17 14.92
CA LEU A 112 4.14 -7.05 14.80
C LEU A 112 4.77 -5.84 14.11
N GLU A 113 6.08 -5.63 14.27
CA GLU A 113 6.82 -4.48 13.75
C GLU A 113 6.59 -4.30 12.24
N LEU A 114 6.80 -5.34 11.43
CA LEU A 114 6.62 -5.27 9.99
C LEU A 114 5.18 -4.95 9.60
N ARG A 115 4.20 -5.53 10.28
CA ARG A 115 2.77 -5.29 10.05
C ARG A 115 2.38 -3.86 10.38
N PHE A 116 2.96 -3.33 11.43
CA PHE A 116 2.80 -1.94 11.84
C PHE A 116 3.37 -0.98 10.78
N PHE A 117 4.57 -1.25 10.27
CA PHE A 117 5.16 -0.44 9.20
C PHE A 117 4.30 -0.43 7.94
N TYR A 118 3.78 -1.58 7.51
CA TYR A 118 2.88 -1.64 6.36
C TYR A 118 1.61 -0.83 6.60
N LEU A 119 0.93 -1.06 7.73
CA LEU A 119 -0.32 -0.39 8.07
C LEU A 119 -0.16 1.13 7.99
N PHE A 120 0.81 1.70 8.72
CA PHE A 120 0.98 3.15 8.77
C PHE A 120 1.52 3.74 7.46
N SER A 121 2.32 3.01 6.72
CA SER A 121 2.77 3.44 5.39
C SER A 121 1.60 3.54 4.41
N PHE A 122 0.69 2.58 4.41
CA PHE A 122 -0.48 2.63 3.53
C PHE A 122 -1.51 3.67 3.99
N ILE A 123 -1.69 3.90 5.29
CA ILE A 123 -2.48 5.02 5.80
C ILE A 123 -1.87 6.36 5.32
N ALA A 124 -0.56 6.54 5.44
CA ALA A 124 0.13 7.74 4.98
C ALA A 124 -0.05 7.95 3.46
N LEU A 125 0.09 6.91 2.66
CA LEU A 125 -0.13 6.97 1.21
C LEU A 125 -1.60 7.25 0.84
N THR A 126 -2.55 6.75 1.62
CA THR A 126 -3.98 7.07 1.45
C THR A 126 -4.23 8.57 1.67
N LEU A 127 -3.66 9.14 2.71
CA LEU A 127 -3.83 10.55 3.06
C LEU A 127 -3.11 11.49 2.09
N THR A 128 -1.84 11.21 1.78
CA THR A 128 -1.02 12.05 0.90
C THR A 128 -1.41 11.94 -0.57
N GLY A 129 -1.88 10.75 -0.98
CA GLY A 129 -2.17 10.43 -2.37
C GLY A 129 -0.89 10.09 -3.17
N PRO A 130 -1.03 9.94 -4.51
CA PRO A 130 0.01 9.36 -5.34
C PRO A 130 1.18 10.30 -5.69
N GLY A 131 1.01 11.63 -5.56
CA GLY A 131 1.96 12.61 -6.09
C GLY A 131 1.88 12.78 -7.60
N LYS A 132 2.65 13.73 -8.14
CA LYS A 132 2.64 14.06 -9.59
C LYS A 132 3.32 13.00 -10.47
N LEU A 133 4.17 12.15 -9.90
CA LEU A 133 4.82 11.03 -10.59
C LEU A 133 3.95 9.76 -10.52
N SER A 134 2.71 9.84 -11.03
CA SER A 134 1.71 8.77 -10.95
C SER A 134 0.81 8.74 -12.19
N MET A 135 0.23 7.59 -12.49
CA MET A 135 -0.77 7.46 -13.55
C MET A 135 -2.04 8.25 -13.22
N ASP A 136 -2.44 8.32 -11.96
CA ASP A 136 -3.59 9.13 -11.52
C ASP A 136 -3.43 10.60 -11.91
N TYR A 137 -2.22 11.15 -11.71
CA TYR A 137 -1.94 12.53 -12.12
C TYR A 137 -1.97 12.71 -13.63
N LEU A 138 -1.31 11.80 -14.37
CA LEU A 138 -1.22 11.89 -15.82
C LEU A 138 -2.60 11.78 -16.50
N LEU A 139 -3.44 10.86 -16.02
CA LEU A 139 -4.72 10.54 -16.65
C LEU A 139 -5.84 11.50 -16.23
N PHE A 140 -5.87 11.92 -14.96
CA PHE A 140 -7.04 12.60 -14.39
C PHE A 140 -6.77 14.03 -13.93
N GLN A 141 -5.55 14.37 -13.53
CA GLN A 141 -5.29 15.68 -12.90
C GLN A 141 -4.59 16.67 -13.84
N ARG A 142 -3.66 16.21 -14.67
CA ARG A 142 -2.88 17.06 -15.59
C ARG A 142 -3.78 17.84 -16.56
N LYS A 143 -4.81 17.18 -17.09
CA LYS A 143 -5.74 17.81 -18.05
C LYS A 143 -6.50 18.96 -17.40
N ASN A 144 -6.95 18.76 -16.17
CA ASN A 144 -7.68 19.79 -15.40
C ASN A 144 -6.80 21.00 -14.99
N GLU A 145 -5.48 20.81 -14.87
CA GLU A 145 -4.56 21.93 -14.61
C GLU A 145 -4.35 22.77 -15.88
N ILE A 146 -4.30 22.16 -17.06
CA ILE A 146 -4.12 22.87 -18.35
C ILE A 146 -5.37 23.68 -18.71
N GLU A 147 -6.58 23.19 -18.41
CA GLU A 147 -7.84 23.89 -18.72
C GLU A 147 -8.10 25.10 -17.79
N LYS A 148 -7.35 25.25 -16.70
CA LYS A 148 -7.47 26.35 -15.74
C LYS A 148 -6.45 27.47 -15.93
N THR A 149 -5.50 27.31 -16.85
CA THR A 149 -4.48 28.31 -17.22
C THR A 149 -4.80 28.97 -18.54
#